data_4c90bfbeddde5b9404e83946857d471c
#
_entry.id   4c90bfbeddde5b9404e83946857d471c
#
_cell.length_a   1.000
_cell.length_b   1.000
_cell.length_c   1.000
_cell.angle_alpha   90.00
_cell.angle_beta   90.00
_cell.angle_gamma   90.00
#
_symmetry.space_group_name_H-M   'P 1'
#
loop_
_entity.id
_entity.type
_entity.pdbx_description
1 polymer ?
#
loop_
_entity_poly.entity_id
_entity_poly.type
_entity_poly.pdbx_seq_one_letter_code
_entity_poly.pdbx_strand_id
1 'polypeptide(L)'
;APQDGPDLWRRRAAGGLQDGAQGGGLYRLCRNHTEHQACNFAIPAGNGSGLCASCQQTRILPDLSAPANLYRWKQIESAKRQLFYTLARLGLEPAGGQAGPMFEFLADLPGAPPVVTGHLGGTITINIAEADDDERARRRIALGEPYRTLIGHLRHESGHFYWGLLVQGGGQLDAFRSLFGDEQQDYAAALAAHYVRQGAGDTEGWATHHVSAYAAAHPWEDWAETWAHYLHMIDLLETAACYQVGITVPDPAASVRQQVADPFALPRPGFQ
;
A
#
# COMPACT_ATOMS: atom_id res chain seq x y z
N ALA A 1 0.13 -7.38 29.15
CA ALA A 1 -0.75 -8.30 29.87
C ALA A 1 -2.11 -7.63 30.08
N PRO A 2 -3.23 -8.35 30.00
CA PRO A 2 -4.56 -7.80 30.31
C PRO A 2 -4.58 -7.42 31.80
N GLN A 3 -4.87 -6.17 32.10
CA GLN A 3 -4.93 -5.67 33.48
C GLN A 3 -6.36 -5.43 33.98
N ASP A 4 -7.32 -5.27 33.04
CA ASP A 4 -8.69 -4.88 33.36
C ASP A 4 -9.73 -5.87 32.81
N GLY A 5 -9.32 -7.08 32.41
CA GLY A 5 -10.15 -8.16 31.87
C GLY A 5 -9.39 -8.93 30.76
N PRO A 6 -9.88 -10.13 30.39
CA PRO A 6 -9.15 -10.99 29.46
C PRO A 6 -8.96 -10.38 28.06
N ASP A 7 -9.79 -9.38 27.67
CA ASP A 7 -9.79 -8.78 26.33
C ASP A 7 -9.41 -7.29 26.34
N LEU A 8 -8.97 -6.75 27.49
CA LEU A 8 -8.58 -5.36 27.61
C LEU A 8 -7.08 -5.22 27.84
N TRP A 9 -6.49 -4.25 27.15
CA TRP A 9 -5.05 -3.97 27.15
C TRP A 9 -4.79 -2.51 27.47
N ARG A 10 -3.77 -2.24 28.27
CA ARG A 10 -3.31 -0.88 28.53
C ARG A 10 -2.00 -0.64 27.79
N ARG A 11 -1.92 0.49 27.05
CA ARG A 11 -0.67 0.89 26.39
C ARG A 11 0.40 1.11 27.46
N ARG A 12 1.54 0.46 27.30
CA ARG A 12 2.72 0.70 28.14
C ARG A 12 3.44 1.93 27.58
N ALA A 13 3.72 2.94 28.41
CA ALA A 13 4.61 4.02 28.03
C ALA A 13 5.99 3.42 27.70
N ALA A 14 6.52 3.69 26.51
CA ALA A 14 7.91 3.39 26.22
C ALA A 14 8.76 4.30 27.10
N GLY A 15 9.68 3.72 27.88
CA GLY A 15 10.54 4.50 28.77
C GLY A 15 11.27 5.59 27.99
N GLY A 16 11.03 6.84 28.35
CA GLY A 16 11.78 7.99 27.86
C GLY A 16 11.08 8.96 26.92
N LEU A 17 9.92 8.64 26.35
CA LEU A 17 9.12 9.64 25.63
C LEU A 17 8.11 10.27 26.59
N GLN A 18 8.29 11.56 26.86
CA GLN A 18 7.25 12.39 27.49
C GLN A 18 6.12 12.57 26.47
N ASP A 19 5.21 11.59 26.36
CA ASP A 19 3.96 11.75 25.64
C ASP A 19 3.09 12.72 26.45
N GLY A 20 2.97 13.95 25.99
CA GLY A 20 1.98 14.90 26.45
C GLY A 20 0.52 14.53 26.13
N ALA A 21 0.30 13.34 25.56
CA ALA A 21 -1.01 12.73 25.39
C ALA A 21 -1.29 11.81 26.57
N GLN A 22 -2.35 12.08 27.31
CA GLN A 22 -2.84 11.35 28.48
C GLN A 22 -2.78 9.82 28.26
N GLY A 23 -1.66 9.21 28.60
CA GLY A 23 -1.43 7.78 28.46
C GLY A 23 -2.20 7.00 29.51
N GLY A 24 -3.14 6.17 29.12
CA GLY A 24 -3.87 5.29 30.01
C GLY A 24 -5.16 4.70 29.44
N GLY A 25 -5.47 4.98 28.15
CA GLY A 25 -6.64 4.43 27.49
C GLY A 25 -6.60 2.90 27.47
N LEU A 26 -7.75 2.28 27.69
CA LEU A 26 -7.94 0.86 27.49
C LEU A 26 -8.11 0.57 26.00
N TYR A 27 -7.51 -0.53 25.55
CA TYR A 27 -7.58 -1.00 24.17
C TYR A 27 -8.11 -2.44 24.17
N ARG A 28 -8.77 -2.80 23.08
CA ARG A 28 -9.16 -4.17 22.75
C ARG A 28 -8.70 -4.53 21.36
N LEU A 29 -8.65 -5.80 21.04
CA LEU A 29 -8.35 -6.25 19.69
C LEU A 29 -9.49 -5.92 18.73
N CYS A 30 -9.15 -5.65 17.48
CA CYS A 30 -10.12 -5.48 16.40
C CYS A 30 -11.01 -6.71 16.27
N ARG A 31 -12.32 -6.52 15.98
CA ARG A 31 -13.28 -7.62 15.82
C ARG A 31 -12.83 -8.67 14.80
N ASN A 32 -12.21 -8.27 13.70
CA ASN A 32 -11.64 -9.20 12.72
C ASN A 32 -10.46 -10.02 13.27
N HIS A 33 -9.87 -9.64 14.42
CA HIS A 33 -8.97 -10.53 15.16
C HIS A 33 -9.75 -11.60 15.91
N THR A 34 -10.73 -11.19 16.70
CA THR A 34 -11.42 -12.11 17.62
C THR A 34 -12.29 -13.12 16.89
N GLU A 35 -12.94 -12.71 15.78
CA GLU A 35 -13.86 -13.57 15.02
C GLU A 35 -13.15 -14.43 13.97
N HIS A 36 -12.12 -13.87 13.32
CA HIS A 36 -11.52 -14.48 12.13
C HIS A 36 -10.01 -14.66 12.20
N GLN A 37 -9.33 -14.10 13.22
CA GLN A 37 -7.87 -14.03 13.31
C GLN A 37 -7.25 -13.39 12.04
N ALA A 38 -7.97 -12.42 11.44
CA ALA A 38 -7.59 -11.74 10.23
C ALA A 38 -6.97 -10.35 10.47
N CYS A 39 -6.82 -9.92 11.72
CA CYS A 39 -6.28 -8.62 12.10
C CYS A 39 -5.39 -8.74 13.34
N ASN A 40 -4.43 -7.83 13.48
CA ASN A 40 -3.57 -7.73 14.67
C ASN A 40 -3.56 -6.32 15.28
N PHE A 41 -4.45 -5.43 14.84
CA PHE A 41 -4.57 -4.08 15.37
C PHE A 41 -5.42 -4.05 16.62
N ALA A 42 -5.02 -3.17 17.56
CA ALA A 42 -5.81 -2.81 18.73
C ALA A 42 -6.55 -1.48 18.47
N ILE A 43 -7.70 -1.35 19.09
CA ILE A 43 -8.55 -0.16 19.01
C ILE A 43 -8.87 0.35 20.42
N PRO A 44 -9.15 1.65 20.62
CA PRO A 44 -9.66 2.15 21.89
C PRO A 44 -10.90 1.34 22.34
N ALA A 45 -10.97 0.95 23.61
CA ALA A 45 -12.04 0.10 24.13
C ALA A 45 -13.44 0.71 23.91
N GLY A 46 -13.55 2.05 23.94
CA GLY A 46 -14.79 2.80 23.67
C GLY A 46 -15.13 2.97 22.18
N ASN A 47 -14.34 2.39 21.25
CA ASN A 47 -14.65 2.47 19.82
C ASN A 47 -15.90 1.65 19.50
N GLY A 48 -16.98 2.32 19.10
CA GLY A 48 -18.30 1.70 18.85
C GLY A 48 -18.33 0.75 17.63
N SER A 49 -17.46 0.95 16.62
CA SER A 49 -17.45 0.11 15.41
C SER A 49 -16.91 -1.29 15.67
N GLY A 50 -16.04 -1.44 16.66
CA GLY A 50 -15.32 -2.69 16.92
C GLY A 50 -14.22 -3.01 15.90
N LEU A 51 -14.04 -2.20 14.86
CA LEU A 51 -13.06 -2.39 13.79
C LEU A 51 -11.95 -1.33 13.87
N CYS A 52 -10.73 -1.71 13.52
CA CYS A 52 -9.62 -0.77 13.38
C CYS A 52 -9.74 0.07 12.09
N ALA A 53 -8.94 1.14 11.97
CA ALA A 53 -8.95 2.01 10.81
C ALA A 53 -8.81 1.26 9.48
N SER A 54 -7.90 0.30 9.39
CA SER A 54 -7.74 -0.52 8.19
C SER A 54 -8.99 -1.38 7.89
N CYS A 55 -9.54 -2.07 8.90
CA CYS A 55 -10.70 -2.94 8.68
C CYS A 55 -12.00 -2.18 8.37
N GLN A 56 -12.14 -0.95 8.83
CA GLN A 56 -13.27 -0.09 8.47
C GLN A 56 -13.29 0.30 6.99
N GLN A 57 -12.16 0.26 6.32
CA GLN A 57 -12.05 0.56 4.89
C GLN A 57 -12.43 -0.63 3.98
N THR A 58 -12.66 -1.84 4.53
CA THR A 58 -13.14 -2.97 3.74
C THR A 58 -14.65 -2.94 3.65
N ARG A 59 -15.18 -2.73 2.44
CA ARG A 59 -16.62 -2.63 2.15
C ARG A 59 -17.26 -3.96 1.79
N ILE A 60 -16.55 -4.77 0.99
CA ILE A 60 -17.05 -6.08 0.53
C ILE A 60 -16.01 -7.16 0.85
N LEU A 61 -16.51 -8.28 1.36
CA LEU A 61 -15.73 -9.49 1.64
C LEU A 61 -16.22 -10.62 0.73
N PRO A 62 -15.34 -11.58 0.39
CA PRO A 62 -15.76 -12.81 -0.27
C PRO A 62 -16.60 -13.66 0.68
N ASP A 63 -17.22 -14.73 0.17
CA ASP A 63 -17.87 -15.72 1.02
C ASP A 63 -16.85 -16.40 1.94
N LEU A 64 -16.86 -16.03 3.23
CA LEU A 64 -15.93 -16.53 4.24
C LEU A 64 -16.27 -17.93 4.75
N SER A 65 -17.44 -18.50 4.38
CA SER A 65 -17.76 -19.89 4.68
C SER A 65 -16.87 -20.87 3.89
N ALA A 66 -16.33 -20.42 2.77
CA ALA A 66 -15.32 -21.16 2.01
C ALA A 66 -13.93 -20.99 2.65
N PRO A 67 -13.30 -22.06 3.18
CA PRO A 67 -12.03 -21.97 3.91
C PRO A 67 -10.89 -21.33 3.08
N ALA A 68 -10.86 -21.60 1.77
CA ALA A 68 -9.87 -20.99 0.86
C ALA A 68 -10.03 -19.46 0.79
N ASN A 69 -11.27 -18.96 0.73
CA ASN A 69 -11.53 -17.52 0.71
C ASN A 69 -11.13 -16.84 2.02
N LEU A 70 -11.41 -17.49 3.15
CA LEU A 70 -10.99 -17.00 4.46
C LEU A 70 -9.47 -16.89 4.54
N TYR A 71 -8.72 -17.90 4.06
CA TYR A 71 -7.27 -17.86 4.02
C TYR A 71 -6.76 -16.72 3.14
N ARG A 72 -7.25 -16.60 1.90
CA ARG A 72 -6.87 -15.55 0.94
C ARG A 72 -7.15 -14.15 1.49
N TRP A 73 -8.34 -13.96 2.07
CA TRP A 73 -8.69 -12.69 2.71
C TRP A 73 -7.73 -12.32 3.84
N LYS A 74 -7.35 -13.26 4.70
CA LYS A 74 -6.36 -13.02 5.76
C LYS A 74 -5.02 -12.52 5.22
N GLN A 75 -4.55 -13.09 4.10
CA GLN A 75 -3.30 -12.66 3.45
C GLN A 75 -3.42 -11.23 2.91
N ILE A 76 -4.52 -10.92 2.24
CA ILE A 76 -4.76 -9.57 1.70
C ILE A 76 -4.89 -8.55 2.84
N GLU A 77 -5.62 -8.86 3.91
CA GLU A 77 -5.74 -7.99 5.08
C GLU A 77 -4.38 -7.77 5.76
N SER A 78 -3.51 -8.77 5.76
CA SER A 78 -2.15 -8.61 6.28
C SER A 78 -1.34 -7.59 5.46
N ALA A 79 -1.37 -7.71 4.14
CA ALA A 79 -0.72 -6.76 3.23
C ALA A 79 -1.34 -5.35 3.33
N LYS A 80 -2.68 -5.26 3.41
CA LYS A 80 -3.38 -3.98 3.58
C LYS A 80 -2.96 -3.27 4.86
N ARG A 81 -2.77 -3.97 5.98
CA ARG A 81 -2.29 -3.36 7.22
C ARG A 81 -0.86 -2.82 7.12
N GLN A 82 0.00 -3.45 6.32
CA GLN A 82 1.34 -2.91 6.05
C GLN A 82 1.23 -1.58 5.27
N LEU A 83 0.37 -1.51 4.25
CA LEU A 83 0.07 -0.25 3.56
C LEU A 83 -0.41 0.81 4.55
N PHE A 84 -1.39 0.50 5.41
CA PHE A 84 -1.92 1.44 6.39
C PHE A 84 -0.89 1.91 7.41
N TYR A 85 0.04 1.03 7.80
CA TYR A 85 1.16 1.41 8.66
C TYR A 85 2.03 2.50 8.00
N THR A 86 2.44 2.27 6.74
CA THR A 86 3.27 3.21 6.00
C THR A 86 2.54 4.55 5.77
N LEU A 87 1.26 4.49 5.38
CA LEU A 87 0.43 5.69 5.20
C LEU A 87 0.29 6.50 6.50
N ALA A 88 0.07 5.84 7.64
CA ALA A 88 0.00 6.49 8.94
C ALA A 88 1.34 7.16 9.31
N ARG A 89 2.46 6.48 9.06
CA ARG A 89 3.80 7.06 9.27
C ARG A 89 4.05 8.29 8.41
N LEU A 90 3.49 8.33 7.20
CA LEU A 90 3.55 9.48 6.29
C LEU A 90 2.53 10.58 6.64
N GLY A 91 1.60 10.32 7.58
CA GLY A 91 0.51 11.25 7.91
C GLY A 91 -0.56 11.33 6.81
N LEU A 92 -0.68 10.28 6.02
CA LEU A 92 -1.64 10.14 4.91
C LEU A 92 -2.83 9.23 5.28
N GLU A 93 -2.95 8.87 6.56
CA GLU A 93 -4.13 8.16 7.04
C GLU A 93 -5.37 9.04 6.96
N PRO A 94 -6.56 8.46 6.72
CA PRO A 94 -7.80 9.19 6.75
C PRO A 94 -8.01 9.78 8.14
N ALA A 95 -7.92 11.11 8.28
CA ALA A 95 -8.11 11.83 9.52
C ALA A 95 -9.33 12.75 9.44
N GLY A 96 -10.05 12.88 10.54
CA GLY A 96 -11.05 13.95 10.70
C GLY A 96 -12.25 13.88 9.74
N GLY A 97 -12.63 12.71 9.25
CA GLY A 97 -13.79 12.53 8.37
C GLY A 97 -13.47 12.55 6.88
N GLN A 98 -12.21 12.61 6.49
CA GLN A 98 -11.80 12.35 5.11
C GLN A 98 -12.00 10.87 4.80
N ALA A 99 -12.64 10.58 3.65
CA ALA A 99 -12.77 9.22 3.16
C ALA A 99 -11.39 8.74 2.66
N GLY A 100 -10.89 7.63 3.24
CA GLY A 100 -9.75 6.91 2.69
C GLY A 100 -10.16 6.00 1.52
N PRO A 101 -9.20 5.30 0.92
CA PRO A 101 -9.52 4.31 -0.11
C PRO A 101 -10.41 3.22 0.48
N MET A 102 -11.50 2.90 -0.20
CA MET A 102 -12.36 1.75 0.16
C MET A 102 -11.86 0.50 -0.55
N PHE A 103 -11.99 -0.65 0.10
CA PHE A 103 -11.51 -1.92 -0.45
C PHE A 103 -12.66 -2.92 -0.64
N GLU A 104 -12.63 -3.62 -1.78
CA GLU A 104 -13.51 -4.74 -2.09
C GLU A 104 -12.67 -5.96 -2.42
N PHE A 105 -12.90 -7.06 -1.71
CA PHE A 105 -12.18 -8.31 -1.92
C PHE A 105 -13.16 -9.32 -2.51
N LEU A 106 -13.04 -9.55 -3.83
CA LEU A 106 -13.99 -10.30 -4.61
C LEU A 106 -13.37 -11.62 -5.09
N ALA A 107 -14.20 -12.67 -5.15
CA ALA A 107 -13.85 -13.95 -5.74
C ALA A 107 -14.44 -14.08 -7.14
N ASP A 108 -13.74 -14.74 -8.03
CA ASP A 108 -14.32 -15.16 -9.31
C ASP A 108 -15.49 -16.13 -9.06
N LEU A 109 -16.59 -15.93 -9.78
CA LEU A 109 -17.76 -16.77 -9.71
C LEU A 109 -17.92 -17.59 -11.01
N PRO A 110 -18.32 -18.87 -10.92
CA PRO A 110 -18.59 -19.67 -12.12
C PRO A 110 -19.61 -19.01 -13.03
N GLY A 111 -19.28 -18.87 -14.30
CA GLY A 111 -20.17 -18.27 -15.31
C GLY A 111 -20.27 -16.75 -15.29
N ALA A 112 -19.57 -16.07 -14.41
CA ALA A 112 -19.43 -14.61 -14.40
C ALA A 112 -18.10 -14.17 -15.08
N PRO A 113 -18.00 -12.93 -15.56
CA PRO A 113 -16.71 -12.38 -15.95
C PRO A 113 -15.72 -12.41 -14.81
N PRO A 114 -14.41 -12.61 -15.06
CA PRO A 114 -13.40 -12.60 -14.02
C PRO A 114 -13.33 -11.23 -13.31
N VAL A 115 -13.07 -11.25 -12.02
CA VAL A 115 -12.84 -10.05 -11.23
C VAL A 115 -11.52 -9.42 -11.68
N VAL A 116 -11.58 -8.16 -12.06
CA VAL A 116 -10.39 -7.37 -12.41
C VAL A 116 -9.95 -6.58 -11.18
N THR A 117 -8.68 -6.74 -10.80
CA THR A 117 -8.03 -5.89 -9.78
C THR A 117 -7.82 -4.51 -10.36
N GLY A 118 -8.13 -3.45 -9.60
CA GLY A 118 -7.97 -2.07 -10.06
C GLY A 118 -8.61 -1.06 -9.14
N HIS A 119 -8.43 0.23 -9.45
CA HIS A 119 -9.02 1.36 -8.74
C HIS A 119 -10.07 2.07 -9.58
N LEU A 120 -11.23 2.37 -8.99
CA LEU A 120 -12.26 3.20 -9.61
C LEU A 120 -13.02 4.01 -8.55
N GLY A 121 -13.09 5.32 -8.72
CA GLY A 121 -13.93 6.19 -7.88
C GLY A 121 -13.65 6.10 -6.37
N GLY A 122 -12.40 5.96 -5.98
CA GLY A 122 -11.99 5.82 -4.58
C GLY A 122 -12.12 4.40 -4.00
N THR A 123 -12.53 3.44 -4.83
CA THR A 123 -12.63 2.02 -4.46
C THR A 123 -11.53 1.21 -5.12
N ILE A 124 -10.82 0.42 -4.32
CA ILE A 124 -9.79 -0.53 -4.75
C ILE A 124 -10.41 -1.93 -4.69
N THR A 125 -10.57 -2.55 -5.86
CA THR A 125 -11.04 -3.93 -5.98
C THR A 125 -9.82 -4.85 -6.10
N ILE A 126 -9.78 -5.92 -5.30
CA ILE A 126 -8.76 -6.97 -5.38
C ILE A 126 -9.44 -8.31 -5.63
N ASN A 127 -9.03 -9.00 -6.69
CA ASN A 127 -9.38 -10.41 -6.87
C ASN A 127 -8.64 -11.24 -5.81
N ILE A 128 -9.37 -11.95 -4.96
CA ILE A 128 -8.77 -12.70 -3.85
C ILE A 128 -7.85 -13.83 -4.31
N ALA A 129 -7.95 -14.30 -5.56
CA ALA A 129 -7.02 -15.25 -6.13
C ALA A 129 -5.57 -14.72 -6.19
N GLU A 130 -5.38 -13.39 -6.15
CA GLU A 130 -4.06 -12.76 -6.02
C GLU A 130 -3.35 -13.13 -4.70
N ALA A 131 -4.06 -13.66 -3.72
CA ALA A 131 -3.46 -14.17 -2.49
C ALA A 131 -2.74 -15.52 -2.68
N ASP A 132 -3.04 -16.26 -3.74
CA ASP A 132 -2.38 -17.53 -4.04
C ASP A 132 -1.03 -17.30 -4.72
N ASP A 133 0.03 -17.90 -4.19
CA ASP A 133 1.38 -17.77 -4.74
C ASP A 133 1.49 -18.31 -6.17
N ASP A 134 0.84 -19.44 -6.45
CA ASP A 134 0.81 -20.05 -7.78
C ASP A 134 0.10 -19.17 -8.79
N GLU A 135 -1.00 -18.53 -8.39
CA GLU A 135 -1.74 -17.61 -9.26
C GLU A 135 -0.92 -16.36 -9.55
N ARG A 136 -0.28 -15.78 -8.54
CA ARG A 136 0.63 -14.64 -8.74
C ARG A 136 1.80 -15.00 -9.65
N ALA A 137 2.40 -16.18 -9.46
CA ALA A 137 3.50 -16.64 -10.31
C ALA A 137 3.04 -16.80 -11.77
N ARG A 138 1.85 -17.39 -12.00
CA ARG A 138 1.27 -17.54 -13.36
C ARG A 138 1.02 -16.18 -14.00
N ARG A 139 0.39 -15.24 -13.30
CA ARG A 139 0.12 -13.88 -13.82
C ARG A 139 1.41 -13.13 -14.09
N ARG A 140 2.39 -13.20 -13.18
CA ARG A 140 3.70 -12.58 -13.35
C ARG A 140 4.39 -13.05 -14.64
N ILE A 141 4.39 -14.35 -14.89
CA ILE A 141 5.00 -14.93 -16.10
C ILE A 141 4.21 -14.50 -17.34
N ALA A 142 2.88 -14.58 -17.30
CA ALA A 142 2.02 -14.25 -18.44
C ALA A 142 2.13 -12.77 -18.84
N LEU A 143 2.34 -11.87 -17.86
CA LEU A 143 2.47 -10.42 -18.08
C LEU A 143 3.92 -9.96 -18.23
N GLY A 144 4.91 -10.86 -18.10
CA GLY A 144 6.32 -10.49 -18.17
C GLY A 144 6.79 -9.56 -17.04
N GLU A 145 6.11 -9.57 -15.91
CA GLU A 145 6.44 -8.71 -14.77
C GLU A 145 7.59 -9.30 -13.96
N PRO A 146 8.63 -8.51 -13.60
CA PRO A 146 9.72 -9.01 -12.75
C PRO A 146 9.29 -9.21 -11.31
N TYR A 147 8.28 -8.46 -10.84
CA TYR A 147 7.83 -8.43 -9.46
C TYR A 147 6.30 -8.31 -9.38
N ARG A 148 5.66 -9.18 -8.58
CA ARG A 148 4.22 -9.15 -8.32
C ARG A 148 3.93 -9.66 -6.91
N THR A 149 3.49 -8.79 -6.01
CA THR A 149 3.11 -9.12 -4.62
C THR A 149 1.81 -8.45 -4.23
N LEU A 150 1.13 -8.98 -3.21
CA LEU A 150 -0.09 -8.36 -2.68
C LEU A 150 0.15 -6.93 -2.20
N ILE A 151 1.25 -6.70 -1.47
CA ILE A 151 1.56 -5.35 -0.99
C ILE A 151 1.93 -4.40 -2.14
N GLY A 152 2.58 -4.91 -3.19
CA GLY A 152 2.90 -4.15 -4.40
C GLY A 152 1.63 -3.66 -5.08
N HIS A 153 0.65 -4.55 -5.32
CA HIS A 153 -0.64 -4.18 -5.91
C HIS A 153 -1.41 -3.18 -5.03
N LEU A 154 -1.53 -3.45 -3.73
CA LEU A 154 -2.22 -2.52 -2.84
C LEU A 154 -1.57 -1.13 -2.82
N ARG A 155 -0.24 -1.05 -2.94
CA ARG A 155 0.47 0.22 -3.06
C ARG A 155 0.18 0.89 -4.38
N HIS A 156 0.26 0.16 -5.49
CA HIS A 156 -0.04 0.66 -6.82
C HIS A 156 -1.47 1.24 -6.89
N GLU A 157 -2.47 0.46 -6.50
CA GLU A 157 -3.87 0.90 -6.53
C GLU A 157 -4.14 2.06 -5.57
N SER A 158 -3.45 2.10 -4.42
CA SER A 158 -3.52 3.26 -3.54
C SER A 158 -2.90 4.51 -4.19
N GLY A 159 -1.91 4.36 -5.07
CA GLY A 159 -1.34 5.44 -5.85
C GLY A 159 -2.38 6.18 -6.67
N HIS A 160 -3.26 5.47 -7.35
CA HIS A 160 -4.38 6.06 -8.08
C HIS A 160 -5.34 6.84 -7.19
N PHE A 161 -5.64 6.32 -5.99
CA PHE A 161 -6.45 7.04 -5.00
C PHE A 161 -5.76 8.33 -4.55
N TYR A 162 -4.48 8.25 -4.18
CA TYR A 162 -3.72 9.40 -3.70
C TYR A 162 -3.40 10.40 -4.81
N TRP A 163 -3.36 10.00 -6.06
CA TRP A 163 -3.29 10.94 -7.18
C TRP A 163 -4.49 11.88 -7.18
N GLY A 164 -5.70 11.33 -7.04
CA GLY A 164 -6.91 12.16 -6.95
C GLY A 164 -6.89 13.13 -5.78
N LEU A 165 -6.35 12.71 -4.64
CA LEU A 165 -6.29 13.53 -3.43
C LEU A 165 -5.15 14.58 -3.48
N LEU A 166 -3.94 14.15 -3.82
CA LEU A 166 -2.72 14.97 -3.69
C LEU A 166 -2.44 15.80 -4.96
N VAL A 167 -2.71 15.24 -6.13
CA VAL A 167 -2.42 15.91 -7.40
C VAL A 167 -3.64 16.70 -7.87
N GLN A 168 -4.75 16.03 -8.14
CA GLN A 168 -5.95 16.69 -8.66
C GLN A 168 -6.58 17.61 -7.60
N GLY A 169 -6.89 17.08 -6.43
CA GLY A 169 -7.47 17.84 -5.30
C GLY A 169 -6.49 18.77 -4.62
N GLY A 170 -5.19 18.46 -4.67
CA GLY A 170 -4.10 19.26 -4.10
C GLY A 170 -3.61 20.39 -5.00
N GLY A 171 -4.14 20.56 -6.20
CA GLY A 171 -3.75 21.62 -7.13
C GLY A 171 -2.35 21.45 -7.74
N GLN A 172 -1.86 20.22 -7.85
CA GLN A 172 -0.50 19.90 -8.31
C GLN A 172 -0.46 19.39 -9.77
N LEU A 173 -1.49 19.62 -10.57
CA LEU A 173 -1.59 19.11 -11.95
C LEU A 173 -0.46 19.60 -12.85
N ASP A 174 -0.07 20.87 -12.76
CA ASP A 174 1.01 21.41 -13.60
C ASP A 174 2.35 20.76 -13.26
N ALA A 175 2.64 20.59 -11.96
CA ALA A 175 3.84 19.89 -11.51
C ALA A 175 3.82 18.41 -11.92
N PHE A 176 2.67 17.75 -11.79
CA PHE A 176 2.49 16.38 -12.26
C PHE A 176 2.76 16.26 -13.76
N ARG A 177 2.13 17.11 -14.59
CA ARG A 177 2.32 17.08 -16.05
C ARG A 177 3.75 17.35 -16.50
N SER A 178 4.46 18.19 -15.76
CA SER A 178 5.88 18.47 -16.04
C SER A 178 6.79 17.26 -15.79
N LEU A 179 6.42 16.35 -14.87
CA LEU A 179 7.20 15.18 -14.48
C LEU A 179 6.77 13.91 -15.19
N PHE A 180 5.47 13.66 -15.25
CA PHE A 180 4.88 12.41 -15.71
C PHE A 180 4.21 12.51 -17.09
N GLY A 181 3.90 13.71 -17.56
CA GLY A 181 3.17 13.92 -18.82
C GLY A 181 1.67 14.16 -18.63
N ASP A 182 0.96 14.19 -19.77
CA ASP A 182 -0.47 14.50 -19.81
C ASP A 182 -1.34 13.30 -19.45
N GLU A 183 -2.00 13.33 -18.31
CA GLU A 183 -2.91 12.30 -17.83
C GLU A 183 -4.22 12.18 -18.63
N GLN A 184 -4.51 13.16 -19.53
CA GLN A 184 -5.70 13.16 -20.36
C GLN A 184 -5.54 12.34 -21.65
N GLN A 185 -4.38 11.74 -21.87
CA GLN A 185 -4.20 10.79 -22.96
C GLN A 185 -5.25 9.66 -22.89
N ASP A 186 -5.61 9.13 -24.07
CA ASP A 186 -6.53 7.97 -24.11
C ASP A 186 -5.89 6.76 -23.42
N TYR A 187 -6.36 6.49 -22.21
CA TYR A 187 -5.85 5.43 -21.35
C TYR A 187 -5.94 4.04 -22.00
N ALA A 188 -7.11 3.74 -22.64
CA ALA A 188 -7.31 2.43 -23.25
C ALA A 188 -6.39 2.23 -24.46
N ALA A 189 -6.25 3.25 -25.29
CA ALA A 189 -5.34 3.22 -26.44
C ALA A 189 -3.88 3.11 -26.00
N ALA A 190 -3.48 3.83 -24.96
CA ALA A 190 -2.13 3.80 -24.40
C ALA A 190 -1.76 2.41 -23.86
N LEU A 191 -2.65 1.78 -23.07
CA LEU A 191 -2.47 0.42 -22.60
C LEU A 191 -2.41 -0.60 -23.73
N ALA A 192 -3.32 -0.51 -24.69
CA ALA A 192 -3.30 -1.40 -25.85
C ALA A 192 -1.97 -1.32 -26.63
N ALA A 193 -1.46 -0.11 -26.84
CA ALA A 193 -0.16 0.12 -27.47
C ALA A 193 1.01 -0.45 -26.64
N HIS A 194 0.94 -0.32 -25.31
CA HIS A 194 1.93 -0.91 -24.41
C HIS A 194 2.01 -2.42 -24.55
N TYR A 195 0.87 -3.13 -24.49
CA TYR A 195 0.85 -4.58 -24.60
C TYR A 195 1.27 -5.09 -26.00
N VAL A 196 0.99 -4.33 -27.06
CA VAL A 196 1.49 -4.65 -28.40
C VAL A 196 3.03 -4.57 -28.45
N ARG A 197 3.64 -3.50 -27.90
CA ARG A 197 5.10 -3.36 -27.84
C ARG A 197 5.74 -4.48 -27.01
N GLN A 198 5.17 -4.77 -25.85
CA GLN A 198 5.65 -5.84 -24.98
C GLN A 198 5.59 -7.21 -25.67
N GLY A 199 4.50 -7.52 -26.38
CA GLY A 199 4.35 -8.77 -27.15
C GLY A 199 5.31 -8.87 -28.33
N ALA A 200 5.78 -7.74 -28.88
CA ALA A 200 6.80 -7.68 -29.92
C ALA A 200 8.25 -7.78 -29.35
N GLY A 201 8.42 -7.87 -28.03
CA GLY A 201 9.74 -7.92 -27.38
C GLY A 201 10.44 -6.56 -27.32
N ASP A 202 9.77 -5.48 -27.63
CA ASP A 202 10.27 -4.10 -27.48
C ASP A 202 10.14 -3.68 -26.01
N THR A 203 11.12 -4.10 -25.22
CA THR A 203 11.22 -3.82 -23.77
C THR A 203 12.36 -2.86 -23.45
N GLU A 204 13.00 -2.29 -24.45
CA GLU A 204 14.12 -1.38 -24.25
C GLU A 204 13.64 0.10 -24.23
N GLY A 205 14.37 0.93 -23.51
CA GLY A 205 14.15 2.39 -23.47
C GLY A 205 13.37 2.92 -22.28
N TRP A 206 12.51 2.15 -21.62
CA TRP A 206 11.79 2.63 -20.44
C TRP A 206 12.71 2.85 -19.22
N ALA A 207 13.74 2.02 -19.06
CA ALA A 207 14.58 1.97 -17.86
C ALA A 207 15.40 3.25 -17.59
N THR A 208 15.51 4.13 -18.57
CA THR A 208 16.21 5.43 -18.42
C THR A 208 15.27 6.55 -17.93
N HIS A 209 13.96 6.34 -17.98
CA HIS A 209 12.98 7.39 -17.70
C HIS A 209 11.85 6.94 -16.75
N HIS A 210 11.62 5.65 -16.60
CA HIS A 210 10.53 5.09 -15.79
C HIS A 210 11.03 4.04 -14.81
N VAL A 211 10.29 3.82 -13.72
CA VAL A 211 10.62 2.84 -12.68
C VAL A 211 10.28 1.40 -13.08
N SER A 212 9.41 1.22 -14.07
CA SER A 212 9.02 -0.09 -14.61
C SER A 212 8.60 0.04 -16.08
N ALA A 213 8.54 -1.10 -16.80
CA ALA A 213 8.00 -1.12 -18.15
C ALA A 213 6.52 -0.69 -18.19
N TYR A 214 5.75 -1.05 -17.16
CA TYR A 214 4.34 -0.70 -17.04
C TYR A 214 4.14 0.80 -16.78
N ALA A 215 5.03 1.44 -16.04
CA ALA A 215 5.06 2.89 -15.87
C ALA A 215 5.09 3.66 -17.21
N ALA A 216 5.81 3.12 -18.20
CA ALA A 216 5.87 3.71 -19.55
C ALA A 216 4.56 3.57 -20.37
N ALA A 217 3.51 2.95 -19.83
CA ALA A 217 2.25 2.77 -20.53
C ALA A 217 1.43 4.07 -20.58
N HIS A 218 1.31 4.76 -19.43
CA HIS A 218 0.49 5.97 -19.30
C HIS A 218 0.96 6.80 -18.10
N PRO A 219 0.89 8.15 -18.13
CA PRO A 219 1.30 9.01 -17.00
C PRO A 219 0.65 8.65 -15.66
N TRP A 220 -0.58 8.18 -15.67
CA TRP A 220 -1.28 7.76 -14.47
C TRP A 220 -0.72 6.45 -13.87
N GLU A 221 -0.28 5.53 -14.74
CA GLU A 221 0.43 4.32 -14.32
C GLU A 221 1.85 4.63 -13.83
N ASP A 222 2.53 5.58 -14.48
CA ASP A 222 3.86 6.03 -14.04
C ASP A 222 3.81 6.60 -12.62
N TRP A 223 2.80 7.40 -12.32
CA TRP A 223 2.56 7.86 -10.96
C TRP A 223 2.32 6.68 -10.00
N ALA A 224 1.42 5.75 -10.32
CA ALA A 224 1.06 4.64 -9.44
C ALA A 224 2.27 3.70 -9.18
N GLU A 225 3.07 3.41 -10.21
CA GLU A 225 4.31 2.65 -10.10
C GLU A 225 5.36 3.39 -9.28
N THR A 226 5.57 4.68 -9.54
CA THR A 226 6.49 5.53 -8.78
C THR A 226 6.07 5.63 -7.31
N TRP A 227 4.77 5.78 -7.03
CA TRP A 227 4.20 5.75 -5.70
C TRP A 227 4.48 4.43 -4.98
N ALA A 228 4.22 3.30 -5.63
CA ALA A 228 4.46 1.98 -5.06
C ALA A 228 5.94 1.77 -4.73
N HIS A 229 6.85 2.17 -5.63
CA HIS A 229 8.30 2.08 -5.42
C HIS A 229 8.76 2.99 -4.28
N TYR A 230 8.23 4.22 -4.20
CA TYR A 230 8.51 5.14 -3.09
C TYR A 230 8.14 4.51 -1.74
N LEU A 231 6.95 3.92 -1.60
CA LEU A 231 6.54 3.27 -0.36
C LEU A 231 7.40 2.04 -0.04
N HIS A 232 7.86 1.27 -1.05
CA HIS A 232 8.80 0.18 -0.85
C HIS A 232 10.15 0.67 -0.33
N MET A 233 10.69 1.75 -0.90
CA MET A 233 11.96 2.35 -0.46
C MET A 233 11.87 2.87 0.98
N ILE A 234 10.77 3.52 1.34
CA ILE A 234 10.54 4.03 2.70
C ILE A 234 10.57 2.87 3.72
N ASP A 235 9.85 1.78 3.46
CA ASP A 235 9.81 0.63 4.37
C ASP A 235 11.17 -0.06 4.46
N LEU A 236 11.91 -0.14 3.36
CA LEU A 236 13.27 -0.69 3.34
C LEU A 236 14.22 0.17 4.20
N LEU A 237 14.16 1.49 4.04
CA LEU A 237 15.02 2.42 4.79
C LEU A 237 14.67 2.42 6.30
N GLU A 238 13.38 2.38 6.65
CA GLU A 238 12.96 2.25 8.05
C GLU A 238 13.50 0.96 8.68
N THR A 239 13.37 -0.16 7.97
CA THR A 239 13.88 -1.46 8.41
C THR A 239 15.40 -1.41 8.57
N ALA A 240 16.12 -0.89 7.59
CA ALA A 240 17.58 -0.78 7.62
C ALA A 240 18.05 0.12 8.78
N ALA A 241 17.36 1.23 9.03
CA ALA A 241 17.65 2.12 10.16
C ALA A 241 17.43 1.42 11.52
N CYS A 242 16.32 0.67 11.67
CA CYS A 242 16.06 -0.11 12.88
C CYS A 242 17.16 -1.15 13.17
N TYR A 243 17.73 -1.75 12.14
CA TYR A 243 18.86 -2.69 12.26
C TYR A 243 20.23 -2.00 12.28
N GLN A 244 20.28 -0.66 12.27
CA GLN A 244 21.52 0.13 12.26
C GLN A 244 22.45 -0.25 11.09
N VAL A 245 21.88 -0.49 9.91
CA VAL A 245 22.64 -0.86 8.71
C VAL A 245 23.57 0.29 8.31
N GLY A 246 24.85 -0.02 8.13
CA GLY A 246 25.84 0.90 7.58
C GLY A 246 26.21 0.50 6.16
N ILE A 247 26.24 1.48 5.26
CA ILE A 247 26.65 1.32 3.87
C ILE A 247 28.03 1.95 3.71
N THR A 248 28.95 1.21 3.09
CA THR A 248 30.23 1.77 2.66
C THR A 248 30.16 2.03 1.16
N VAL A 249 30.18 3.30 0.78
CA VAL A 249 30.22 3.69 -0.62
C VAL A 249 31.69 3.76 -1.05
N PRO A 250 32.13 2.95 -2.02
CA PRO A 250 33.47 3.05 -2.56
C PRO A 250 33.65 4.41 -3.23
N ASP A 251 34.65 5.18 -2.78
CA ASP A 251 35.05 6.43 -3.41
C ASP A 251 36.55 6.30 -3.77
N PRO A 252 36.96 6.71 -4.98
CA PRO A 252 38.39 6.70 -5.36
C PRO A 252 39.30 7.54 -4.44
N ALA A 253 38.74 8.56 -3.79
CA ALA A 253 39.49 9.43 -2.88
C ALA A 253 39.45 8.97 -1.41
N ALA A 254 38.30 8.47 -0.95
CA ALA A 254 38.16 7.93 0.39
C ALA A 254 36.82 7.16 0.53
N SER A 255 36.85 5.91 1.00
CA SER A 255 35.63 5.18 1.30
C SER A 255 34.84 5.89 2.41
N VAL A 256 33.60 6.27 2.12
CA VAL A 256 32.70 6.90 3.08
C VAL A 256 31.76 5.84 3.64
N ARG A 257 31.78 5.65 4.98
CA ARG A 257 30.78 4.83 5.67
C ARG A 257 29.65 5.73 6.15
N GLN A 258 28.44 5.43 5.67
CA GLN A 258 27.23 6.15 6.05
C GLN A 258 26.23 5.20 6.71
N GLN A 259 25.64 5.63 7.82
CA GLN A 259 24.57 4.89 8.46
C GLN A 259 23.23 5.27 7.82
N VAL A 260 22.38 4.27 7.59
CA VAL A 260 21.04 4.51 7.06
C VAL A 260 20.21 5.23 8.12
N ALA A 261 19.69 6.40 7.76
CA ALA A 261 18.82 7.18 8.63
C ALA A 261 17.36 6.71 8.52
N ASP A 262 16.61 6.82 9.62
CA ASP A 262 15.16 6.60 9.60
C ASP A 262 14.49 7.66 8.70
N PRO A 263 13.81 7.26 7.60
CA PRO A 263 13.19 8.20 6.68
C PRO A 263 12.07 9.02 7.33
N PHE A 264 11.47 8.53 8.41
CA PHE A 264 10.41 9.24 9.13
C PHE A 264 10.95 10.23 10.19
N ALA A 265 12.22 10.16 10.52
CA ALA A 265 12.89 11.12 11.40
C ALA A 265 13.45 12.35 10.64
N LEU A 266 13.51 12.28 9.32
CA LEU A 266 13.99 13.39 8.49
C LEU A 266 12.94 14.52 8.46
N PRO A 267 13.38 15.81 8.48
CA PRO A 267 12.48 16.92 8.28
C PRO A 267 11.78 16.77 6.93
N ARG A 268 10.45 16.77 6.93
CA ARG A 268 9.71 16.78 5.66
C ARG A 268 9.94 18.12 4.98
N PRO A 269 10.33 18.16 3.69
CA PRO A 269 10.34 19.41 2.95
C PRO A 269 8.93 19.99 3.02
N GLY A 270 8.81 21.20 3.55
CA GLY A 270 7.54 21.89 3.56
C GLY A 270 7.12 22.12 2.12
N PHE A 271 5.98 21.59 1.72
CA PHE A 271 5.30 22.07 0.51
C PHE A 271 4.82 23.49 0.85
N GLN A 272 5.54 24.50 0.36
CA GLN A 272 5.12 25.89 0.37
C GLN A 272 4.23 26.16 -0.83
#